data_fb3c55e2369d821073589777c4daf6b8
#
_entry.id   fb3c55e2369d821073589777c4daf6b8
#
_cell.length_a   1.000
_cell.length_b   1.000
_cell.length_c   1.000
_cell.angle_alpha   90.00
_cell.angle_beta   90.00
_cell.angle_gamma   90.00
#
_symmetry.space_group_name_H-M   'P 1'
#
loop_
_entity.id
_entity.type
_entity.pdbx_description
1 polymer ?
#
loop_
_entity_poly.entity_id
_entity_poly.type
_entity_poly.pdbx_seq_one_letter_code
_entity_poly.pdbx_strand_id
1 'polypeptide(L)'
;MKNSTKVISLTCLLLGIPACLYADRAHDLAAVAADQKAVTGCKPATLNTQTCHRKFPTGCTASARAYDAYLNFLKNQVPASNWTSTDLLDGNSFKSLEGQVPKGLNDANHANLAPTLADLHEGNVVTVIAYLYFVEDTSKGAVNGGETTNCRLRFPNSFDYHIGMGFDSALAKQILKTKPQPIRGKPVKMDKTSVVAEMTPHTRAPKWTFARVNSLQGQQVKVVGQLMIDNLHLNVNDDCGFPNAGKKCWRATVWEIHPVSQFFVCKLKNKLCDQSSPDTAWTSLDNVP
;
A
#
# COMPACT_ATOMS: atom_id res chain seq x y z
N MET A 1 -50.34 -16.86 -16.64
CA MET A 1 -49.35 -15.93 -17.21
C MET A 1 -48.03 -16.22 -16.49
N LYS A 2 -47.06 -16.84 -17.16
CA LYS A 2 -45.76 -17.20 -16.59
C LYS A 2 -44.77 -16.07 -16.90
N ASN A 3 -44.27 -15.35 -15.89
CA ASN A 3 -43.21 -14.40 -16.05
C ASN A 3 -41.89 -15.17 -16.14
N SER A 4 -41.29 -15.14 -17.31
CA SER A 4 -39.95 -15.67 -17.57
C SER A 4 -38.93 -14.57 -17.30
N THR A 5 -38.17 -14.72 -16.23
CA THR A 5 -37.05 -13.87 -15.92
C THR A 5 -35.91 -14.24 -16.86
N LYS A 6 -35.62 -13.37 -17.83
CA LYS A 6 -34.47 -13.52 -18.71
C LYS A 6 -33.18 -13.18 -17.92
N VAL A 7 -32.40 -14.20 -17.65
CA VAL A 7 -31.01 -14.05 -17.23
C VAL A 7 -30.23 -13.56 -18.46
N ILE A 8 -29.78 -12.32 -18.42
CA ILE A 8 -28.87 -11.77 -19.43
C ILE A 8 -27.49 -12.30 -19.11
N SER A 9 -27.09 -13.36 -19.80
CA SER A 9 -25.71 -13.81 -19.84
C SER A 9 -24.94 -12.82 -20.71
N LEU A 10 -24.15 -11.94 -20.10
CA LEU A 10 -23.25 -11.04 -20.81
C LEU A 10 -22.03 -11.84 -21.24
N THR A 11 -22.07 -12.33 -22.48
CA THR A 11 -20.94 -12.99 -23.13
C THR A 11 -19.92 -11.91 -23.48
N CYS A 12 -18.82 -11.82 -22.74
CA CYS A 12 -17.65 -11.01 -23.12
C CYS A 12 -17.03 -11.60 -24.39
N LEU A 13 -17.35 -11.02 -25.53
CA LEU A 13 -16.79 -11.38 -26.83
C LEU A 13 -15.62 -10.45 -27.16
N LEU A 14 -14.40 -11.03 -27.16
CA LEU A 14 -13.24 -10.73 -28.01
C LEU A 14 -12.90 -9.26 -28.30
N LEU A 15 -12.29 -8.58 -27.32
CA LEU A 15 -11.20 -7.62 -27.51
C LEU A 15 -10.35 -7.77 -26.25
N GLY A 16 -9.05 -8.05 -26.41
CA GLY A 16 -8.12 -8.41 -25.33
C GLY A 16 -8.01 -7.37 -24.19
N ILE A 17 -9.06 -7.30 -23.39
CA ILE A 17 -9.07 -6.62 -22.12
C ILE A 17 -8.40 -7.60 -21.16
N PRO A 18 -7.29 -7.24 -20.49
CA PRO A 18 -6.77 -8.06 -19.41
C PRO A 18 -7.94 -8.31 -18.47
N ALA A 19 -8.20 -9.58 -18.16
CA ALA A 19 -9.23 -9.96 -17.21
C ALA A 19 -9.08 -9.10 -15.98
N CYS A 20 -10.03 -8.20 -15.76
CA CYS A 20 -10.12 -7.42 -14.54
C CYS A 20 -10.12 -8.43 -13.41
N LEU A 21 -9.01 -8.55 -12.71
CA LEU A 21 -8.95 -9.17 -11.39
C LEU A 21 -9.68 -8.22 -10.43
N TYR A 22 -10.99 -8.08 -10.61
CA TYR A 22 -11.84 -7.60 -9.54
C TYR A 22 -11.63 -8.62 -8.41
N ALA A 23 -10.92 -8.20 -7.38
CA ALA A 23 -10.96 -8.94 -6.14
C ALA A 23 -12.44 -9.23 -5.87
N ASP A 24 -12.81 -10.51 -5.74
CA ASP A 24 -14.19 -10.87 -5.43
C ASP A 24 -14.47 -10.40 -4.00
N ARG A 25 -15.01 -9.21 -3.88
CA ARG A 25 -15.23 -8.54 -2.58
C ARG A 25 -16.13 -9.35 -1.64
N ALA A 26 -17.06 -10.12 -2.20
CA ALA A 26 -17.87 -11.03 -1.39
C ALA A 26 -17.01 -12.16 -0.80
N HIS A 27 -16.07 -12.68 -1.60
CA HIS A 27 -15.10 -13.67 -1.15
C HIS A 27 -14.14 -13.09 -0.11
N ASP A 28 -13.65 -11.87 -0.31
CA ASP A 28 -12.77 -11.17 0.63
C ASP A 28 -13.45 -10.97 1.99
N LEU A 29 -14.69 -10.48 2.00
CA LEU A 29 -15.44 -10.28 3.23
C LEU A 29 -15.76 -11.62 3.94
N ALA A 30 -16.03 -12.68 3.19
CA ALA A 30 -16.21 -14.02 3.74
C ALA A 30 -14.92 -14.57 4.35
N ALA A 31 -13.77 -14.35 3.70
CA ALA A 31 -12.46 -14.72 4.22
C ALA A 31 -12.14 -13.97 5.51
N VAL A 32 -12.38 -12.66 5.56
CA VAL A 32 -12.23 -11.85 6.78
C VAL A 32 -13.11 -12.37 7.91
N ALA A 33 -14.39 -12.67 7.65
CA ALA A 33 -15.31 -13.18 8.66
C ALA A 33 -14.90 -14.57 9.16
N ALA A 34 -14.36 -15.43 8.29
CA ALA A 34 -13.85 -16.75 8.69
C ALA A 34 -12.60 -16.63 9.55
N ASP A 35 -11.68 -15.73 9.18
CA ASP A 35 -10.42 -15.52 9.89
C ASP A 35 -10.62 -14.87 11.26
N GLN A 36 -11.58 -13.97 11.41
CA GLN A 36 -11.96 -13.39 12.71
C GLN A 36 -12.26 -14.44 13.76
N LYS A 37 -12.83 -15.60 13.37
CA LYS A 37 -13.05 -16.73 14.28
C LYS A 37 -11.77 -17.46 14.66
N ALA A 38 -10.75 -17.43 13.80
CA ALA A 38 -9.47 -18.10 14.03
C ALA A 38 -8.52 -17.28 14.91
N VAL A 39 -8.68 -15.97 14.95
CA VAL A 39 -7.78 -15.03 15.64
C VAL A 39 -7.65 -15.27 17.15
N THR A 40 -8.64 -15.91 17.79
CA THR A 40 -8.59 -16.25 19.22
C THR A 40 -7.39 -17.12 19.61
N GLY A 41 -6.81 -17.83 18.65
CA GLY A 41 -5.62 -18.68 18.82
C GLY A 41 -4.29 -18.01 18.52
N CYS A 42 -4.28 -16.74 18.13
CA CYS A 42 -3.04 -16.07 17.74
C CYS A 42 -2.09 -15.85 18.92
N LYS A 43 -0.94 -16.53 18.90
CA LYS A 43 0.15 -16.37 19.89
C LYS A 43 1.41 -15.89 19.18
N PRO A 44 1.71 -14.59 19.19
CA PRO A 44 2.84 -14.01 18.46
C PRO A 44 4.17 -14.72 18.71
N ALA A 45 4.42 -15.16 19.93
CA ALA A 45 5.66 -15.85 20.32
C ALA A 45 5.90 -17.19 19.57
N THR A 46 4.86 -17.78 18.96
CA THR A 46 4.94 -19.06 18.23
C THR A 46 4.91 -18.87 16.72
N LEU A 47 4.89 -17.63 16.24
CA LEU A 47 4.76 -17.29 14.82
C LEU A 47 6.05 -16.70 14.28
N ASN A 48 6.27 -16.87 13.00
CA ASN A 48 7.16 -16.05 12.19
C ASN A 48 6.33 -15.35 11.12
N THR A 49 6.92 -14.46 10.36
CA THR A 49 6.24 -13.68 9.34
C THR A 49 5.39 -14.54 8.40
N GLN A 50 5.97 -15.59 7.83
CA GLN A 50 5.26 -16.45 6.88
C GLN A 50 4.13 -17.26 7.52
N THR A 51 4.36 -17.81 8.72
CA THR A 51 3.32 -18.56 9.44
C THR A 51 2.21 -17.66 9.96
N CYS A 52 2.52 -16.40 10.27
CA CYS A 52 1.53 -15.40 10.61
C CYS A 52 0.51 -15.26 9.49
N HIS A 53 0.93 -14.80 8.34
CA HIS A 53 0.04 -14.45 7.24
C HIS A 53 -0.72 -15.67 6.68
N ARG A 54 -0.10 -16.83 6.66
CA ARG A 54 -0.77 -18.08 6.23
C ARG A 54 -1.89 -18.51 7.16
N LYS A 55 -1.72 -18.30 8.47
CA LYS A 55 -2.70 -18.71 9.49
C LYS A 55 -3.70 -17.60 9.83
N PHE A 56 -3.26 -16.38 9.73
CA PHE A 56 -4.01 -15.19 10.14
C PHE A 56 -3.85 -14.09 9.06
N PRO A 57 -4.54 -14.23 7.91
CA PRO A 57 -4.47 -13.22 6.82
C PRO A 57 -4.86 -11.81 7.29
N THR A 58 -5.67 -11.72 8.33
CA THR A 58 -6.08 -10.46 8.97
C THR A 58 -5.15 -10.04 10.12
N GLY A 59 -3.97 -10.64 10.23
CA GLY A 59 -3.07 -10.41 11.36
C GLY A 59 -3.63 -10.90 12.70
N CYS A 60 -2.95 -10.60 13.79
CA CYS A 60 -3.41 -10.89 15.15
C CYS A 60 -4.31 -9.78 15.69
N THR A 61 -5.39 -9.48 15.03
CA THR A 61 -6.36 -8.47 15.49
C THR A 61 -7.09 -8.98 16.72
N ALA A 62 -7.12 -8.20 17.81
CA ALA A 62 -7.92 -8.55 18.96
C ALA A 62 -9.42 -8.55 18.61
N SER A 63 -10.20 -9.47 19.17
CA SER A 63 -11.64 -9.56 18.92
C SER A 63 -12.42 -8.26 19.17
N ALA A 64 -11.92 -7.39 20.05
CA ALA A 64 -12.46 -6.05 20.31
C ALA A 64 -12.18 -5.04 19.16
N ARG A 65 -11.32 -5.39 18.20
CA ARG A 65 -10.95 -4.57 17.05
C ARG A 65 -11.25 -5.30 15.73
N ALA A 66 -12.43 -5.89 15.64
CA ALA A 66 -12.85 -6.62 14.44
C ALA A 66 -12.80 -5.76 13.16
N TYR A 67 -12.93 -4.45 13.29
CA TYR A 67 -12.80 -3.49 12.21
C TYR A 67 -11.39 -3.41 11.62
N ASP A 68 -10.34 -3.64 12.40
CA ASP A 68 -8.96 -3.68 11.90
C ASP A 68 -8.71 -4.90 11.00
N ALA A 69 -9.54 -5.94 11.11
CA ALA A 69 -9.34 -7.18 10.40
C ALA A 69 -9.42 -7.00 8.88
N TYR A 70 -10.40 -6.23 8.40
CA TYR A 70 -10.55 -5.97 6.97
C TYR A 70 -9.37 -5.16 6.42
N LEU A 71 -8.95 -4.11 7.14
CA LEU A 71 -7.79 -3.32 6.77
C LEU A 71 -6.51 -4.18 6.72
N ASN A 72 -6.29 -4.99 7.75
CA ASN A 72 -5.14 -5.89 7.80
C ASN A 72 -5.18 -6.94 6.68
N PHE A 73 -6.37 -7.42 6.31
CA PHE A 73 -6.53 -8.32 5.18
C PHE A 73 -6.10 -7.65 3.86
N LEU A 74 -6.54 -6.40 3.61
CA LEU A 74 -6.10 -5.64 2.44
C LEU A 74 -4.57 -5.46 2.43
N LYS A 75 -3.98 -5.10 3.57
CA LYS A 75 -2.54 -4.90 3.73
C LYS A 75 -1.70 -6.17 3.49
N ASN A 76 -2.30 -7.34 3.65
CA ASN A 76 -1.63 -8.64 3.54
C ASN A 76 -1.96 -9.41 2.25
N GLN A 77 -2.66 -8.83 1.31
CA GLN A 77 -2.95 -9.51 0.05
C GLN A 77 -1.65 -9.88 -0.67
N VAL A 78 -1.56 -11.13 -1.08
CA VAL A 78 -0.43 -11.61 -1.88
C VAL A 78 -0.77 -11.39 -3.33
N PRO A 79 0.02 -10.58 -4.05
CA PRO A 79 -0.16 -10.44 -5.49
C PRO A 79 -0.02 -11.78 -6.18
N ALA A 80 -0.83 -12.04 -7.19
CA ALA A 80 -0.53 -13.10 -8.13
C ALA A 80 0.87 -12.84 -8.72
N SER A 81 1.62 -13.89 -8.99
CA SER A 81 3.02 -13.81 -9.43
C SER A 81 3.26 -12.97 -10.71
N ASN A 82 2.19 -12.61 -11.41
CA ASN A 82 2.16 -11.85 -12.65
C ASN A 82 1.41 -10.51 -12.52
N TRP A 83 1.37 -9.91 -11.35
CA TRP A 83 0.76 -8.59 -11.20
C TRP A 83 1.45 -7.59 -12.11
N THR A 84 0.79 -7.25 -13.18
CA THR A 84 1.15 -6.15 -14.06
C THR A 84 0.01 -5.16 -14.05
N SER A 85 0.31 -3.88 -13.98
CA SER A 85 -0.69 -2.85 -14.13
C SER A 85 -0.24 -1.84 -15.18
N THR A 86 -1.16 -1.48 -16.05
CA THR A 86 -1.04 -0.35 -16.97
C THR A 86 -1.60 0.93 -16.34
N ASP A 87 -2.32 0.83 -15.22
CA ASP A 87 -2.94 1.96 -14.55
C ASP A 87 -1.87 2.75 -13.81
N LEU A 88 -1.50 3.89 -14.39
CA LEU A 88 -0.52 4.80 -13.83
C LEU A 88 -1.21 5.87 -13.00
N LEU A 89 -0.84 5.96 -11.72
CA LEU A 89 -1.25 7.04 -10.84
C LEU A 89 -0.12 8.06 -10.68
N ASP A 90 -0.47 9.32 -10.84
CA ASP A 90 0.37 10.49 -10.58
C ASP A 90 -0.18 11.35 -9.43
N GLY A 91 0.45 12.47 -9.16
CA GLY A 91 0.01 13.36 -8.08
C GLY A 91 -1.40 13.92 -8.28
N ASN A 92 -1.86 14.11 -9.54
CA ASN A 92 -3.23 14.56 -9.81
C ASN A 92 -4.23 13.44 -9.59
N SER A 93 -3.88 12.21 -9.93
CA SER A 93 -4.69 11.02 -9.67
C SER A 93 -4.94 10.86 -8.17
N PHE A 94 -3.89 10.93 -7.34
CA PHE A 94 -4.02 10.84 -5.88
C PHE A 94 -4.85 12.00 -5.31
N LYS A 95 -4.66 13.23 -5.80
CA LYS A 95 -5.47 14.38 -5.40
C LYS A 95 -6.95 14.21 -5.76
N SER A 96 -7.23 13.62 -6.93
CA SER A 96 -8.60 13.31 -7.34
C SER A 96 -9.23 12.25 -6.46
N LEU A 97 -8.51 11.18 -6.15
CA LEU A 97 -8.94 10.11 -5.25
C LEU A 97 -9.21 10.64 -3.84
N GLU A 98 -8.33 11.50 -3.33
CA GLU A 98 -8.51 12.14 -2.02
C GLU A 98 -9.81 12.93 -1.94
N GLY A 99 -10.13 13.70 -2.98
CA GLY A 99 -11.40 14.45 -3.06
C GLY A 99 -12.66 13.58 -3.12
N GLN A 100 -12.52 12.28 -3.34
CA GLN A 100 -13.62 11.32 -3.45
C GLN A 100 -13.74 10.38 -2.25
N VAL A 101 -12.89 10.54 -1.24
CA VAL A 101 -12.98 9.75 0.00
C VAL A 101 -14.39 9.88 0.60
N PRO A 102 -15.09 8.76 0.86
CA PRO A 102 -16.46 8.80 1.37
C PRO A 102 -16.53 9.55 2.71
N LYS A 103 -17.47 10.49 2.81
CA LYS A 103 -17.72 11.19 4.07
C LYS A 103 -18.09 10.20 5.18
N GLY A 104 -17.42 10.33 6.32
CA GLY A 104 -17.68 9.48 7.48
C GLY A 104 -17.02 8.10 7.40
N LEU A 105 -16.16 7.85 6.39
CA LEU A 105 -15.30 6.67 6.39
C LEU A 105 -14.48 6.66 7.68
N ASN A 106 -14.43 5.50 8.32
CA ASN A 106 -13.68 5.24 9.55
C ASN A 106 -13.44 3.74 9.68
N ASP A 107 -12.69 3.35 10.70
CA ASP A 107 -12.32 1.96 10.94
C ASP A 107 -13.53 1.02 11.02
N ALA A 108 -14.61 1.46 11.66
CA ALA A 108 -15.76 0.61 11.92
C ALA A 108 -16.61 0.33 10.66
N ASN A 109 -16.50 1.17 9.63
CA ASN A 109 -17.35 1.06 8.44
C ASN A 109 -16.59 0.82 7.12
N HIS A 110 -15.27 0.72 7.14
CA HIS A 110 -14.46 0.51 5.93
C HIS A 110 -14.95 -0.73 5.14
N ALA A 111 -15.12 -1.88 5.81
CA ALA A 111 -15.62 -3.08 5.18
C ALA A 111 -17.02 -2.91 4.57
N ASN A 112 -17.89 -2.13 5.21
CA ASN A 112 -19.24 -1.85 4.70
C ASN A 112 -19.21 -0.93 3.46
N LEU A 113 -18.19 -0.09 3.34
CA LEU A 113 -17.97 0.80 2.21
C LEU A 113 -17.12 0.16 1.09
N ALA A 114 -16.68 -1.09 1.26
CA ALA A 114 -15.83 -1.77 0.28
C ALA A 114 -16.36 -1.72 -1.16
N PRO A 115 -17.67 -1.87 -1.45
CA PRO A 115 -18.19 -1.71 -2.82
C PRO A 115 -17.95 -0.29 -3.37
N THR A 116 -18.22 0.75 -2.58
CA THR A 116 -17.98 2.14 -2.97
C THR A 116 -16.50 2.43 -3.18
N LEU A 117 -15.64 1.88 -2.34
CA LEU A 117 -14.19 2.03 -2.44
C LEU A 117 -13.61 1.26 -3.63
N ALA A 118 -14.21 0.12 -3.98
CA ALA A 118 -13.87 -0.61 -5.20
C ALA A 118 -14.19 0.18 -6.47
N ASP A 119 -15.28 0.97 -6.47
CA ASP A 119 -15.58 1.91 -7.57
C ASP A 119 -14.53 3.03 -7.69
N LEU A 120 -13.81 3.33 -6.60
CA LEU A 120 -12.66 4.21 -6.55
C LEU A 120 -11.32 3.46 -6.75
N HIS A 121 -11.39 2.23 -7.22
CA HIS A 121 -10.24 1.37 -7.53
C HIS A 121 -9.47 0.81 -6.31
N GLU A 122 -10.02 0.87 -5.09
CA GLU A 122 -9.43 0.16 -3.96
C GLU A 122 -9.32 -1.33 -4.26
N GLY A 123 -8.15 -1.91 -3.99
CA GLY A 123 -7.84 -3.30 -4.29
C GLY A 123 -7.27 -3.53 -5.69
N ASN A 124 -7.30 -2.54 -6.58
CA ASN A 124 -6.69 -2.66 -7.89
C ASN A 124 -5.17 -2.57 -7.81
N VAL A 125 -4.50 -3.31 -8.69
CA VAL A 125 -3.05 -3.16 -8.89
C VAL A 125 -2.79 -1.93 -9.73
N VAL A 126 -1.95 -1.04 -9.23
CA VAL A 126 -1.60 0.21 -9.89
C VAL A 126 -0.08 0.37 -9.99
N THR A 127 0.35 1.25 -10.88
CA THR A 127 1.75 1.65 -11.03
C THR A 127 1.89 3.12 -10.63
N VAL A 128 2.93 3.43 -9.87
CA VAL A 128 3.32 4.80 -9.53
C VAL A 128 4.75 5.02 -9.97
N ILE A 129 5.00 6.07 -10.77
CA ILE A 129 6.34 6.54 -11.12
C ILE A 129 6.56 7.88 -10.42
N ALA A 130 7.46 7.89 -9.45
CA ALA A 130 7.68 9.02 -8.56
C ALA A 130 9.13 9.07 -8.10
N TYR A 131 9.48 10.02 -7.23
CA TYR A 131 10.77 10.07 -6.55
C TYR A 131 10.63 9.53 -5.14
N LEU A 132 11.58 8.71 -4.71
CA LEU A 132 11.63 8.25 -3.33
C LEU A 132 12.13 9.38 -2.43
N TYR A 133 11.29 9.88 -1.53
CA TYR A 133 11.63 10.97 -0.63
C TYR A 133 12.22 10.47 0.68
N PHE A 134 11.59 9.48 1.30
CA PHE A 134 12.06 8.90 2.56
C PHE A 134 11.68 7.43 2.66
N VAL A 135 12.33 6.74 3.58
CA VAL A 135 11.94 5.39 4.02
C VAL A 135 11.96 5.36 5.53
N GLU A 136 10.88 4.92 6.14
CA GLU A 136 10.79 4.73 7.58
C GLU A 136 10.70 3.24 7.90
N ASP A 137 11.53 2.81 8.84
CA ASP A 137 11.42 1.49 9.47
C ASP A 137 10.61 1.63 10.75
N THR A 138 9.38 1.13 10.74
CA THR A 138 8.45 1.21 11.85
C THR A 138 8.84 0.32 13.04
N SER A 139 9.93 -0.46 12.91
CA SER A 139 10.45 -1.35 13.97
C SER A 139 10.64 -0.68 15.31
N LYS A 140 10.79 0.64 15.35
CA LYS A 140 10.87 1.41 16.59
C LYS A 140 9.53 1.76 17.22
N GLY A 141 8.47 1.89 16.43
CA GLY A 141 7.09 2.01 16.92
C GLY A 141 6.62 0.74 17.63
N ALA A 142 7.25 -0.37 17.31
CA ALA A 142 6.97 -1.69 17.88
C ALA A 142 7.33 -1.86 19.37
N VAL A 143 7.97 -0.91 19.99
CA VAL A 143 8.18 -0.92 21.45
C VAL A 143 6.86 -1.11 22.20
N ASN A 144 5.74 -0.73 21.59
CA ASN A 144 4.40 -0.78 22.18
C ASN A 144 3.53 -1.98 21.73
N GLY A 145 4.06 -3.01 21.06
CA GLY A 145 3.25 -4.19 20.85
C GLY A 145 3.29 -4.83 19.44
N GLY A 146 4.01 -4.26 18.51
CA GLY A 146 4.06 -4.76 17.13
C GLY A 146 2.81 -4.38 16.33
N GLU A 147 2.92 -4.41 15.00
CA GLU A 147 1.83 -4.11 14.07
C GLU A 147 0.82 -5.28 14.05
N THR A 148 -0.47 -4.97 14.15
CA THR A 148 -1.52 -6.00 14.10
C THR A 148 -1.51 -6.71 12.76
N THR A 149 -1.29 -5.98 11.67
CA THR A 149 -1.16 -6.52 10.32
C THR A 149 -0.07 -7.58 10.21
N ASN A 150 1.00 -7.46 10.98
CA ASN A 150 2.14 -8.39 11.05
C ASN A 150 2.11 -9.29 12.29
N CYS A 151 0.92 -9.67 12.76
CA CYS A 151 0.70 -10.55 13.93
C CYS A 151 1.42 -10.09 15.19
N ARG A 152 1.65 -8.80 15.37
CA ARG A 152 2.40 -8.22 16.49
C ARG A 152 3.81 -8.82 16.66
N LEU A 153 4.42 -9.28 15.57
CA LEU A 153 5.79 -9.76 15.57
C LEU A 153 6.76 -8.62 15.87
N ARG A 154 7.83 -8.94 16.60
CA ARG A 154 8.82 -7.95 17.06
C ARG A 154 10.25 -8.27 16.61
N PHE A 155 10.40 -9.15 15.63
CA PHE A 155 11.71 -9.50 15.09
C PHE A 155 12.24 -8.40 14.16
N PRO A 156 13.55 -8.29 13.97
CA PRO A 156 14.09 -7.52 12.87
C PRO A 156 13.42 -7.95 11.55
N ASN A 157 13.08 -6.99 10.71
CA ASN A 157 12.39 -7.19 9.42
C ASN A 157 10.94 -7.71 9.48
N SER A 158 10.29 -7.76 10.65
CA SER A 158 8.87 -8.12 10.76
C SER A 158 7.93 -6.91 10.71
N PHE A 159 8.42 -5.76 10.27
CA PHE A 159 7.68 -4.50 10.20
C PHE A 159 7.61 -4.01 8.75
N ASP A 160 6.56 -3.25 8.46
CA ASP A 160 6.44 -2.57 7.19
C ASP A 160 7.53 -1.51 7.02
N TYR A 161 7.98 -1.28 5.79
CA TYR A 161 8.75 -0.09 5.45
C TYR A 161 7.78 0.91 4.83
N HIS A 162 7.56 2.03 5.51
CA HIS A 162 6.83 3.14 4.98
C HIS A 162 7.73 3.92 4.01
N ILE A 163 7.30 4.05 2.78
CA ILE A 163 8.04 4.71 1.71
C ILE A 163 7.25 5.94 1.29
N GLY A 164 7.80 7.11 1.56
CA GLY A 164 7.25 8.36 1.04
C GLY A 164 7.72 8.61 -0.38
N MET A 165 6.78 8.76 -1.29
CA MET A 165 7.04 9.05 -2.70
C MET A 165 6.43 10.39 -3.08
N GLY A 166 7.09 11.15 -3.95
CA GLY A 166 6.55 12.41 -4.41
C GLY A 166 6.92 12.73 -5.86
N PHE A 167 6.29 13.75 -6.40
CA PHE A 167 6.34 14.07 -7.83
C PHE A 167 7.18 15.30 -8.15
N ASP A 168 7.76 15.97 -7.14
CA ASP A 168 8.61 17.15 -7.33
C ASP A 168 10.08 16.75 -7.52
N SER A 169 10.58 16.94 -8.75
CA SER A 169 11.96 16.65 -9.11
C SER A 169 12.97 17.60 -8.46
N ALA A 170 12.58 18.84 -8.14
CA ALA A 170 13.47 19.78 -7.49
C ALA A 170 13.74 19.36 -6.06
N LEU A 171 12.70 18.94 -5.37
CA LEU A 171 12.79 18.37 -4.03
C LEU A 171 13.62 17.08 -4.02
N ALA A 172 13.39 16.18 -4.97
CA ALA A 172 14.18 14.95 -5.11
C ALA A 172 15.68 15.25 -5.28
N LYS A 173 16.03 16.26 -6.07
CA LYS A 173 17.43 16.71 -6.22
C LYS A 173 18.04 17.24 -4.92
N GLN A 174 17.22 17.91 -4.07
CA GLN A 174 17.70 18.36 -2.75
C GLN A 174 17.96 17.16 -1.83
N ILE A 175 17.02 16.20 -1.80
CA ILE A 175 17.17 14.95 -1.04
C ILE A 175 18.43 14.20 -1.47
N LEU A 176 18.67 14.11 -2.77
CA LEU A 176 19.83 13.42 -3.33
C LEU A 176 21.17 14.04 -2.86
N LYS A 177 21.21 15.35 -2.65
CA LYS A 177 22.40 16.08 -2.16
C LYS A 177 22.66 15.85 -0.67
N THR A 178 21.63 15.57 0.11
CA THR A 178 21.70 15.47 1.59
C THR A 178 21.78 14.04 2.11
N LYS A 179 21.97 13.06 1.22
CA LYS A 179 22.02 11.61 1.55
C LYS A 179 22.99 11.23 2.68
N PRO A 180 22.68 10.11 3.35
CA PRO A 180 21.35 9.55 3.61
C PRO A 180 20.78 10.22 4.86
N GLN A 181 19.54 10.67 4.80
CA GLN A 181 18.81 11.09 5.99
C GLN A 181 18.33 9.81 6.69
N PRO A 182 18.91 9.39 7.81
CA PRO A 182 18.27 8.41 8.67
C PRO A 182 17.09 9.12 9.33
N ILE A 183 15.92 9.07 8.70
CA ILE A 183 14.75 9.71 9.28
C ILE A 183 14.27 8.83 10.42
N ARG A 184 14.75 9.20 11.60
CA ARG A 184 14.21 8.70 12.85
C ARG A 184 13.57 9.86 13.60
N GLY A 185 12.26 9.89 13.59
CA GLY A 185 11.49 10.62 14.60
C GLY A 185 11.31 12.13 14.37
N LYS A 186 11.59 12.65 13.18
CA LYS A 186 11.08 13.96 12.77
C LYS A 186 10.57 13.83 11.36
N PRO A 187 9.26 14.01 11.11
CA PRO A 187 8.76 14.10 9.76
C PRO A 187 9.54 15.21 9.06
N VAL A 188 10.15 14.86 7.94
CA VAL A 188 10.73 15.86 7.07
C VAL A 188 9.57 16.72 6.61
N LYS A 189 9.74 18.04 6.52
CA LYS A 189 8.70 18.97 6.01
C LYS A 189 8.17 18.58 4.62
N MET A 190 8.82 17.65 3.99
CA MET A 190 8.60 17.12 2.65
C MET A 190 7.48 16.08 2.59
N ASP A 191 7.14 15.47 3.70
CA ASP A 191 6.16 14.40 3.79
C ASP A 191 4.76 14.85 3.37
N LYS A 192 4.45 16.13 3.62
CA LYS A 192 3.14 16.73 3.28
C LYS A 192 2.74 16.62 1.81
N THR A 193 3.69 16.40 0.93
CA THR A 193 3.48 16.24 -0.52
C THR A 193 3.70 14.82 -0.98
N SER A 194 3.99 13.90 -0.06
CA SER A 194 4.25 12.51 -0.39
C SER A 194 2.99 11.66 -0.36
N VAL A 195 2.94 10.67 -1.23
CA VAL A 195 2.07 9.51 -1.11
C VAL A 195 2.85 8.37 -0.47
N VAL A 196 2.17 7.52 0.27
CA VAL A 196 2.81 6.41 0.99
C VAL A 196 2.73 5.13 0.15
N ALA A 197 3.80 4.37 0.16
CA ALA A 197 3.81 2.97 -0.27
C ALA A 197 4.42 2.12 0.84
N GLU A 198 3.90 0.91 1.05
CA GLU A 198 4.36 0.05 2.13
C GLU A 198 4.85 -1.30 1.64
N MET A 199 6.06 -1.63 2.07
CA MET A 199 6.67 -2.94 1.82
C MET A 199 6.43 -3.86 3.01
N THR A 200 5.36 -4.63 2.94
CA THR A 200 4.97 -5.59 3.98
C THR A 200 5.95 -6.77 4.02
N PRO A 201 6.37 -7.23 5.20
CA PRO A 201 7.29 -8.36 5.34
C PRO A 201 6.83 -9.62 4.62
N HIS A 202 5.52 -9.82 4.48
CA HIS A 202 4.92 -10.97 3.83
C HIS A 202 5.23 -11.04 2.33
N THR A 203 5.22 -9.89 1.64
CA THR A 203 5.43 -9.81 0.18
C THR A 203 6.82 -9.33 -0.17
N ARG A 204 7.55 -8.76 0.78
CA ARG A 204 8.86 -8.17 0.58
C ARG A 204 9.91 -9.22 0.28
N ALA A 205 10.59 -9.10 -0.85
CA ALA A 205 11.69 -9.99 -1.18
C ALA A 205 12.85 -9.88 -0.15
N PRO A 206 13.55 -10.96 0.16
CA PRO A 206 14.62 -10.95 1.17
C PRO A 206 15.73 -9.92 0.91
N LYS A 207 15.97 -9.58 -0.35
CA LYS A 207 16.94 -8.55 -0.75
C LYS A 207 16.46 -7.12 -0.56
N TRP A 208 15.19 -6.90 -0.31
CA TRP A 208 14.61 -5.58 -0.10
C TRP A 208 14.82 -5.14 1.34
N THR A 209 16.06 -4.95 1.72
CA THR A 209 16.42 -4.52 3.07
C THR A 209 16.15 -3.02 3.25
N PHE A 210 15.90 -2.60 4.47
CA PHE A 210 15.74 -1.18 4.80
C PHE A 210 16.90 -0.33 4.28
N ALA A 211 18.13 -0.78 4.51
CA ALA A 211 19.32 -0.05 4.07
C ALA A 211 19.38 0.13 2.55
N ARG A 212 19.01 -0.92 1.79
CA ARG A 212 18.98 -0.87 0.32
C ARG A 212 17.92 0.09 -0.17
N VAL A 213 16.69 0.00 0.31
CA VAL A 213 15.61 0.92 -0.09
C VAL A 213 15.97 2.36 0.31
N ASN A 214 16.45 2.56 1.53
CA ASN A 214 16.85 3.87 2.02
C ASN A 214 17.98 4.51 1.20
N SER A 215 18.88 3.72 0.63
CA SER A 215 19.96 4.23 -0.23
C SER A 215 19.47 4.87 -1.53
N LEU A 216 18.22 4.64 -1.90
CA LEU A 216 17.59 5.14 -3.14
C LEU A 216 16.91 6.51 -2.99
N GLN A 217 16.97 7.13 -1.82
CA GLN A 217 16.37 8.44 -1.59
C GLN A 217 16.81 9.46 -2.66
N GLY A 218 15.87 10.23 -3.17
CA GLY A 218 16.02 11.19 -4.23
C GLY A 218 16.10 10.58 -5.64
N GLN A 219 16.12 9.27 -5.78
CA GLN A 219 16.07 8.62 -7.09
C GLN A 219 14.64 8.45 -7.57
N GLN A 220 14.46 8.40 -8.90
CA GLN A 220 13.18 8.07 -9.50
C GLN A 220 12.94 6.55 -9.44
N VAL A 221 11.77 6.19 -8.99
CA VAL A 221 11.34 4.80 -8.79
C VAL A 221 10.02 4.53 -9.49
N LYS A 222 9.81 3.26 -9.84
CA LYS A 222 8.54 2.72 -10.30
C LYS A 222 8.09 1.66 -9.30
N VAL A 223 6.93 1.89 -8.70
CA VAL A 223 6.34 1.01 -7.71
C VAL A 223 5.06 0.42 -8.27
N VAL A 224 4.88 -0.89 -8.15
CA VAL A 224 3.66 -1.59 -8.48
C VAL A 224 3.12 -2.23 -7.21
N GLY A 225 1.84 -2.08 -6.96
CA GLY A 225 1.20 -2.64 -5.77
C GLY A 225 -0.29 -2.38 -5.76
N GLN A 226 -0.93 -2.77 -4.68
CA GLN A 226 -2.36 -2.60 -4.51
C GLN A 226 -2.68 -1.18 -4.03
N LEU A 227 -3.63 -0.53 -4.66
CA LEU A 227 -4.18 0.74 -4.17
C LEU A 227 -5.17 0.46 -3.03
N MET A 228 -5.03 1.16 -1.92
CA MET A 228 -5.96 1.08 -0.80
C MET A 228 -6.05 2.39 -0.02
N ILE A 229 -7.09 2.53 0.80
CA ILE A 229 -7.20 3.59 1.81
C ILE A 229 -6.69 3.08 3.15
N ASP A 230 -5.72 3.79 3.73
CA ASP A 230 -5.40 3.60 5.14
C ASP A 230 -6.22 4.53 6.03
N ASN A 231 -7.41 4.06 6.41
CA ASN A 231 -8.34 4.83 7.22
C ASN A 231 -7.85 5.09 8.65
N LEU A 232 -6.80 4.42 9.12
CA LEU A 232 -6.15 4.74 10.41
C LEU A 232 -5.50 6.13 10.39
N HIS A 233 -5.11 6.60 9.20
CA HIS A 233 -4.52 7.92 8.98
C HIS A 233 -5.52 8.98 8.47
N LEU A 234 -6.81 8.66 8.40
CA LEU A 234 -7.86 9.58 7.95
C LEU A 234 -8.21 10.58 9.06
N ASN A 235 -7.31 11.53 9.31
CA ASN A 235 -7.48 12.54 10.34
C ASN A 235 -6.64 13.80 10.07
N VAL A 236 -6.98 14.90 10.74
CA VAL A 236 -6.35 16.23 10.55
C VAL A 236 -4.85 16.28 10.88
N ASN A 237 -4.31 15.34 11.63
CA ASN A 237 -2.91 15.33 12.03
C ASN A 237 -2.03 14.52 11.07
N ASP A 238 -2.59 13.56 10.36
CA ASP A 238 -1.84 12.67 9.49
C ASP A 238 -2.02 13.04 8.02
N ASP A 239 -3.25 13.27 7.58
CA ASP A 239 -3.60 13.50 6.21
C ASP A 239 -3.69 15.00 5.88
N CYS A 240 -2.85 15.47 4.98
CA CYS A 240 -2.85 16.86 4.53
C CYS A 240 -3.95 17.17 3.50
N GLY A 241 -4.56 16.17 2.90
CA GLY A 241 -5.76 16.29 2.06
C GLY A 241 -7.05 16.40 2.87
N PHE A 242 -7.02 16.02 4.14
CA PHE A 242 -8.19 16.04 5.00
C PHE A 242 -8.73 17.47 5.21
N PRO A 243 -10.05 17.69 5.23
CA PRO A 243 -10.63 19.00 5.50
C PRO A 243 -10.11 19.60 6.82
N ASN A 244 -9.58 20.80 6.75
CA ASN A 244 -8.95 21.49 7.89
C ASN A 244 -7.73 20.77 8.47
N ALA A 245 -6.96 20.12 7.60
CA ALA A 245 -5.72 19.44 7.99
C ALA A 245 -4.84 20.31 8.88
N GLY A 246 -4.31 19.71 9.94
CA GLY A 246 -3.47 20.37 10.92
C GLY A 246 -2.07 20.68 10.38
N LYS A 247 -1.34 21.56 11.07
CA LYS A 247 0.06 21.86 10.72
C LYS A 247 1.00 20.64 10.81
N LYS A 248 0.57 19.60 11.50
CA LYS A 248 1.35 18.38 11.76
C LYS A 248 1.11 17.27 10.74
N CYS A 249 0.12 17.41 9.84
CA CYS A 249 -0.12 16.42 8.81
C CYS A 249 1.18 16.12 8.04
N TRP A 250 1.35 14.90 7.57
CA TRP A 250 2.63 14.43 7.06
C TRP A 250 2.54 13.66 5.74
N ARG A 251 1.36 13.27 5.29
CA ARG A 251 1.10 12.61 4.00
C ARG A 251 0.08 13.38 3.19
N ALA A 252 0.20 13.35 1.86
CA ALA A 252 -0.65 14.13 0.97
C ALA A 252 -2.09 13.60 0.88
N THR A 253 -2.28 12.32 1.17
CA THR A 253 -3.53 11.58 0.99
C THR A 253 -3.52 10.34 1.87
N VAL A 254 -4.71 9.85 2.22
CA VAL A 254 -4.88 8.54 2.88
C VAL A 254 -4.78 7.37 1.91
N TRP A 255 -4.83 7.63 0.61
CA TRP A 255 -4.59 6.59 -0.38
C TRP A 255 -3.12 6.20 -0.42
N GLU A 256 -2.87 4.89 -0.44
CA GLU A 256 -1.52 4.34 -0.43
C GLU A 256 -1.41 3.10 -1.33
N ILE A 257 -0.18 2.70 -1.57
CA ILE A 257 0.14 1.46 -2.29
C ILE A 257 0.55 0.42 -1.27
N HIS A 258 -0.35 -0.50 -0.93
CA HIS A 258 -0.10 -1.50 0.09
C HIS A 258 -0.82 -2.84 -0.20
N PRO A 259 -0.10 -3.93 -0.33
CA PRO A 259 1.35 -4.04 -0.31
C PRO A 259 2.01 -3.65 -1.64
N VAL A 260 3.27 -3.26 -1.55
CA VAL A 260 4.15 -3.15 -2.72
C VAL A 260 4.54 -4.54 -3.19
N SER A 261 4.31 -4.81 -4.47
CA SER A 261 4.61 -6.10 -5.12
C SER A 261 5.85 -6.07 -5.99
N GLN A 262 6.14 -4.91 -6.62
CA GLN A 262 7.32 -4.72 -7.45
C GLN A 262 7.90 -3.32 -7.20
N PHE A 263 9.22 -3.24 -7.25
CA PHE A 263 9.92 -1.99 -7.07
C PHE A 263 11.12 -1.92 -8.03
N PHE A 264 11.20 -0.81 -8.78
CA PHE A 264 12.24 -0.58 -9.76
C PHE A 264 12.84 0.81 -9.59
N VAL A 265 14.10 0.94 -10.02
CA VAL A 265 14.86 2.20 -10.02
C VAL A 265 15.16 2.60 -11.46
N CYS A 266 14.97 3.87 -11.79
CA CYS A 266 15.33 4.40 -13.10
C CYS A 266 16.85 4.44 -13.27
N LYS A 267 17.37 3.86 -14.38
CA LYS A 267 18.80 3.83 -14.73
C LYS A 267 19.27 5.04 -15.52
N LEU A 268 18.32 5.80 -16.08
CA LEU A 268 18.67 6.88 -16.99
C LEU A 268 19.35 8.02 -16.22
N LYS A 269 20.59 8.34 -16.57
CA LYS A 269 21.36 9.36 -15.85
C LYS A 269 20.91 10.79 -16.15
N ASN A 270 20.42 11.05 -17.37
CA ASN A 270 20.13 12.38 -17.89
C ASN A 270 18.69 12.56 -18.39
N LYS A 271 17.85 11.55 -18.21
CA LYS A 271 16.43 11.56 -18.57
C LYS A 271 15.60 11.01 -17.42
N LEU A 272 14.37 11.45 -17.34
CA LEU A 272 13.38 10.81 -16.48
C LEU A 272 12.85 9.55 -17.17
N CYS A 273 12.61 8.54 -16.39
CA CYS A 273 11.85 7.40 -16.85
C CYS A 273 10.35 7.73 -16.74
N ASP A 274 9.58 7.23 -17.69
CA ASP A 274 8.12 7.36 -17.73
C ASP A 274 7.47 6.02 -18.09
N GLN A 275 6.17 6.01 -18.25
CA GLN A 275 5.42 4.80 -18.61
C GLN A 275 5.85 4.22 -19.97
N SER A 276 6.27 5.06 -20.90
CA SER A 276 6.73 4.64 -22.23
C SER A 276 8.18 4.14 -22.24
N SER A 277 8.89 4.34 -21.13
CA SER A 277 10.29 3.92 -21.03
C SER A 277 10.40 2.39 -21.08
N PRO A 278 11.32 1.85 -21.93
CA PRO A 278 11.46 0.40 -22.06
C PRO A 278 11.90 -0.23 -20.73
N ASP A 279 11.61 -1.51 -20.54
CA ASP A 279 12.00 -2.25 -19.33
C ASP A 279 13.50 -2.19 -19.03
N THR A 280 14.32 -2.08 -20.08
CA THR A 280 15.76 -1.88 -19.96
C THR A 280 16.17 -0.57 -19.27
N ALA A 281 15.27 0.43 -19.21
CA ALA A 281 15.49 1.67 -18.49
C ALA A 281 15.32 1.51 -16.97
N TRP A 282 14.82 0.38 -16.51
CA TRP A 282 14.53 0.11 -15.12
C TRP A 282 15.40 -1.01 -14.56
N THR A 283 15.79 -0.89 -13.31
CA THR A 283 16.44 -1.98 -12.54
C THR A 283 15.50 -2.42 -11.44
N SER A 284 15.12 -3.70 -11.42
CA SER A 284 14.43 -4.26 -10.26
C SER A 284 15.27 -4.06 -8.99
N LEU A 285 14.61 -3.78 -7.88
CA LEU A 285 15.25 -3.65 -6.57
C LEU A 285 16.06 -4.91 -6.19
N ASP A 286 15.68 -6.08 -6.67
CA ASP A 286 16.43 -7.33 -6.48
C ASP A 286 17.83 -7.27 -7.09
N ASN A 287 18.04 -6.44 -8.10
CA ASN A 287 19.27 -6.31 -8.87
C ASN A 287 20.01 -4.98 -8.62
N VAL A 288 19.49 -4.13 -7.75
CA VAL A 288 20.22 -2.94 -7.28
C VAL A 288 21.39 -3.40 -6.42
N PRO A 289 22.61 -2.90 -6.65
CA PRO A 289 23.80 -3.29 -5.88
C PRO A 289 23.68 -3.05 -4.37
#